data_1e82ad7135fdbd41450396b2e22cb36e
#
_entry.id   1e82ad7135fdbd41450396b2e22cb36e
#
_cell.length_a   1.000
_cell.length_b   1.000
_cell.length_c   1.000
_cell.angle_alpha   90.00
_cell.angle_beta   90.00
_cell.angle_gamma   90.00
#
_symmetry.space_group_name_H-M   'P 1'
#
loop_
_entity.id
_entity.type
_entity.pdbx_description
1 polymer ?
#
loop_
_entity_poly.entity_id
_entity_poly.type
_entity_poly.pdbx_seq_one_letter_code
_entity_poly.pdbx_strand_id
1 'polypeptide(L)'
;MSRPQRLLGVTFVAFGTLHLLRPGAYEKIMPDYMPAQRELVLVSGAAEIIGGGGVLFERTRTAAGWWLIATLIAVFPANVHMALHPSRYPAFAPALLWARLPLQALLIWWARRTTRPSTSHPFLPNLKGPRGNLHGGLSRR
;
A
#
# COMPACT_ATOMS: atom_id res chain seq x y z
N MET A 1 15.27 -0.95 4.13
CA MET A 1 13.88 -0.42 4.13
C MET A 1 13.90 1.10 4.08
N SER A 2 13.21 1.70 3.09
CA SER A 2 13.14 3.16 2.95
C SER A 2 12.13 3.79 3.92
N ARG A 3 12.25 5.13 4.15
CA ARG A 3 11.28 5.87 4.98
C ARG A 3 9.84 5.74 4.49
N PRO A 4 9.52 5.88 3.18
CA PRO A 4 8.13 5.72 2.72
C PRO A 4 7.58 4.31 2.91
N GLN A 5 8.41 3.26 2.87
CA GLN A 5 7.97 1.89 3.14
C GLN A 5 7.58 1.70 4.61
N ARG A 6 8.40 2.23 5.54
CA ARG A 6 8.06 2.22 6.97
C ARG A 6 6.77 2.97 7.25
N LEU A 7 6.64 4.17 6.70
CA LEU A 7 5.46 4.99 6.91
C LEU A 7 4.21 4.28 6.39
N LEU A 8 4.25 3.69 5.19
CA LEU A 8 3.13 2.92 4.63
C LEU A 8 2.74 1.76 5.56
N GLY A 9 3.71 0.92 5.95
CA GLY A 9 3.43 -0.24 6.81
C GLY A 9 2.84 0.17 8.16
N VAL A 10 3.45 1.15 8.84
CA VAL A 10 2.96 1.64 10.14
C VAL A 10 1.58 2.26 10.03
N THR A 11 1.30 3.03 8.98
CA THR A 11 -0.02 3.65 8.76
C THR A 11 -1.11 2.60 8.65
N PHE A 12 -0.91 1.55 7.84
CA PHE A 12 -1.92 0.49 7.69
C PHE A 12 -2.05 -0.37 8.94
N VAL A 13 -0.97 -0.67 9.65
CA VAL A 13 -1.05 -1.35 10.95
C VAL A 13 -1.85 -0.51 11.95
N ALA A 14 -1.61 0.80 12.02
CA ALA A 14 -2.35 1.68 12.92
C ALA A 14 -3.85 1.74 12.56
N PHE A 15 -4.20 1.90 11.28
CA PHE A 15 -5.60 1.93 10.85
C PHE A 15 -6.30 0.58 11.10
N GLY A 16 -5.67 -0.54 10.75
CA GLY A 16 -6.23 -1.84 11.03
C GLY A 16 -6.42 -2.10 12.53
N THR A 17 -5.47 -1.65 13.36
CA THR A 17 -5.61 -1.72 14.82
C THR A 17 -6.80 -0.91 15.32
N LEU A 18 -7.03 0.29 14.77
CA LEU A 18 -8.21 1.10 15.12
C LEU A 18 -9.53 0.40 14.75
N HIS A 19 -9.59 -0.32 13.62
CA HIS A 19 -10.75 -1.13 13.26
C HIS A 19 -11.05 -2.20 14.33
N LEU A 20 -10.01 -2.84 14.86
CA LEU A 20 -10.18 -3.87 15.90
C LEU A 20 -10.53 -3.29 17.27
N LEU A 21 -9.96 -2.14 17.63
CA LEU A 21 -10.19 -1.51 18.94
C LEU A 21 -11.51 -0.77 19.03
N ARG A 22 -12.02 -0.24 17.89
CA ARG A 22 -13.25 0.56 17.84
C ARG A 22 -14.17 0.15 16.68
N PRO A 23 -14.54 -1.14 16.58
CA PRO A 23 -15.34 -1.64 15.45
C PRO A 23 -16.68 -0.90 15.33
N GLY A 24 -17.35 -0.58 16.43
CA GLY A 24 -18.63 0.13 16.43
C GLY A 24 -18.58 1.53 15.80
N ALA A 25 -17.41 2.19 15.75
CA ALA A 25 -17.26 3.45 15.04
C ALA A 25 -17.27 3.25 13.53
N TYR A 26 -16.72 2.13 13.06
CA TYR A 26 -16.65 1.76 11.65
C TYR A 26 -17.94 1.10 11.16
N GLU A 27 -18.63 0.33 12.01
CA GLU A 27 -19.98 -0.23 11.71
C GLU A 27 -20.96 0.88 11.34
N LYS A 28 -20.94 2.01 12.03
CA LYS A 28 -21.81 3.18 11.79
C LYS A 28 -21.64 3.79 10.39
N ILE A 29 -20.54 3.53 9.74
CA ILE A 29 -20.24 4.06 8.41
C ILE A 29 -20.35 2.99 7.32
N MET A 30 -20.72 1.76 7.69
CA MET A 30 -21.00 0.70 6.72
C MET A 30 -22.38 0.89 6.09
N PRO A 31 -22.54 0.54 4.80
CA PRO A 31 -23.85 0.54 4.16
C PRO A 31 -24.84 -0.43 4.84
N ASP A 32 -26.08 -0.01 5.02
CA ASP A 32 -27.12 -0.82 5.70
C ASP A 32 -27.42 -2.14 4.99
N TYR A 33 -27.18 -2.22 3.68
CA TYR A 33 -27.40 -3.44 2.88
C TYR A 33 -26.28 -4.48 3.06
N MET A 34 -25.18 -4.14 3.71
CA MET A 34 -24.09 -5.09 3.93
C MET A 34 -24.42 -5.99 5.13
N PRO A 35 -24.43 -7.32 4.93
CA PRO A 35 -24.57 -8.26 6.04
C PRO A 35 -23.30 -8.29 6.87
N ALA A 36 -23.41 -8.71 8.13
CA ALA A 36 -22.25 -8.97 8.99
C ALA A 36 -21.26 -7.78 9.07
N GLN A 37 -21.79 -6.56 9.27
CA GLN A 37 -21.00 -5.31 9.24
C GLN A 37 -19.82 -5.36 10.20
N ARG A 38 -20.02 -5.88 11.41
CA ARG A 38 -18.97 -6.00 12.43
C ARG A 38 -17.85 -6.91 11.97
N GLU A 39 -18.18 -8.08 11.43
CA GLU A 39 -17.23 -9.05 10.92
C GLU A 39 -16.43 -8.49 9.75
N LEU A 40 -17.09 -7.77 8.85
CA LEU A 40 -16.41 -7.10 7.72
C LEU A 40 -15.43 -6.04 8.20
N VAL A 41 -15.79 -5.26 9.23
CA VAL A 41 -14.87 -4.28 9.84
C VAL A 41 -13.67 -4.98 10.46
N LEU A 42 -13.89 -6.06 11.22
CA LEU A 42 -12.80 -6.82 11.85
C LEU A 42 -11.88 -7.48 10.80
N VAL A 43 -12.46 -8.06 9.75
CA VAL A 43 -11.71 -8.69 8.66
C VAL A 43 -10.89 -7.66 7.90
N SER A 44 -11.46 -6.48 7.58
CA SER A 44 -10.72 -5.42 6.91
C SER A 44 -9.56 -4.89 7.79
N GLY A 45 -9.79 -4.72 9.08
CA GLY A 45 -8.75 -4.33 10.02
C GLY A 45 -7.62 -5.36 10.11
N ALA A 46 -7.95 -6.65 10.19
CA ALA A 46 -6.95 -7.71 10.15
C ALA A 46 -6.18 -7.73 8.83
N ALA A 47 -6.87 -7.54 7.70
CA ALA A 47 -6.24 -7.46 6.38
C ALA A 47 -5.26 -6.29 6.27
N GLU A 48 -5.59 -5.13 6.84
CA GLU A 48 -4.72 -3.96 6.89
C GLU A 48 -3.48 -4.20 7.76
N ILE A 49 -3.64 -4.86 8.93
CA ILE A 49 -2.50 -5.22 9.79
C ILE A 49 -1.57 -6.20 9.09
N ILE A 50 -2.11 -7.24 8.47
CA ILE A 50 -1.33 -8.24 7.74
C ILE A 50 -0.58 -7.58 6.58
N GLY A 51 -1.28 -6.77 5.79
CA GLY A 51 -0.68 -6.05 4.66
C GLY A 51 0.36 -5.04 5.10
N GLY A 52 0.04 -4.20 6.09
CA GLY A 52 0.96 -3.20 6.63
C GLY A 52 2.21 -3.84 7.26
N GLY A 53 2.02 -4.89 8.06
CA GLY A 53 3.11 -5.69 8.62
C GLY A 53 3.98 -6.33 7.53
N GLY A 54 3.35 -6.92 6.50
CA GLY A 54 4.05 -7.54 5.39
C GLY A 54 4.89 -6.56 4.56
N VAL A 55 4.51 -5.28 4.48
CA VAL A 55 5.32 -4.24 3.82
C VAL A 55 6.64 -3.99 4.55
N LEU A 56 6.68 -4.18 5.86
CA LEU A 56 7.88 -3.96 6.68
C LEU A 56 8.98 -4.99 6.43
N PHE A 57 8.63 -6.16 5.91
CA PHE A 57 9.59 -7.22 5.58
C PHE A 57 9.91 -7.21 4.08
N GLU A 58 11.18 -7.26 3.74
CA GLU A 58 11.64 -7.15 2.35
C GLU A 58 11.12 -8.27 1.45
N ARG A 59 11.08 -9.49 1.96
CA ARG A 59 10.64 -10.68 1.22
C ARG A 59 9.16 -10.67 0.86
N THR A 60 8.31 -10.08 1.70
CA THR A 60 6.84 -10.05 1.51
C THR A 60 6.32 -8.73 0.98
N ARG A 61 7.16 -7.69 0.90
CA ARG A 61 6.76 -6.32 0.60
C ARG A 61 5.93 -6.16 -0.66
N THR A 62 6.34 -6.79 -1.75
CA THR A 62 5.62 -6.69 -3.03
C THR A 62 4.26 -7.37 -2.96
N ALA A 63 4.19 -8.58 -2.38
CA ALA A 63 2.94 -9.30 -2.19
C ALA A 63 2.01 -8.54 -1.23
N ALA A 64 2.55 -8.02 -0.13
CA ALA A 64 1.81 -7.21 0.84
C ALA A 64 1.28 -5.91 0.23
N GLY A 65 2.03 -5.29 -0.68
CA GLY A 65 1.55 -4.12 -1.43
C GLY A 65 0.33 -4.43 -2.29
N TRP A 66 0.34 -5.54 -3.00
CA TRP A 66 -0.82 -6.00 -3.77
C TRP A 66 -2.00 -6.39 -2.87
N TRP A 67 -1.72 -7.01 -1.72
CA TRP A 67 -2.73 -7.33 -0.72
C TRP A 67 -3.44 -6.07 -0.21
N LEU A 68 -2.68 -5.01 0.14
CA LEU A 68 -3.26 -3.73 0.57
C LEU A 68 -4.08 -3.08 -0.55
N ILE A 69 -3.62 -3.12 -1.80
CA ILE A 69 -4.37 -2.61 -2.95
C ILE A 69 -5.70 -3.36 -3.10
N ALA A 70 -5.69 -4.70 -3.01
CA ALA A 70 -6.90 -5.51 -3.08
C ALA A 70 -7.87 -5.19 -1.94
N THR A 71 -7.37 -5.01 -0.71
CA THR A 71 -8.17 -4.60 0.45
C THR A 71 -8.82 -3.24 0.22
N LEU A 72 -8.05 -2.24 -0.26
CA LEU A 72 -8.59 -0.91 -0.58
C LEU A 72 -9.67 -0.97 -1.66
N ILE A 73 -9.46 -1.76 -2.71
CA ILE A 73 -10.47 -1.95 -3.78
C ILE A 73 -11.74 -2.61 -3.21
N ALA A 74 -11.60 -3.60 -2.33
CA ALA A 74 -12.73 -4.29 -1.73
C ALA A 74 -13.60 -3.38 -0.86
N VAL A 75 -13.01 -2.39 -0.17
CA VAL A 75 -13.77 -1.42 0.64
C VAL A 75 -14.27 -0.21 -0.15
N PHE A 76 -13.88 -0.07 -1.41
CA PHE A 76 -14.26 1.08 -2.25
C PHE A 76 -15.78 1.24 -2.43
N PRO A 77 -16.58 0.18 -2.67
CA PRO A 77 -18.02 0.31 -2.79
C PRO A 77 -18.68 0.94 -1.55
N ALA A 78 -18.20 0.62 -0.35
CA ALA A 78 -18.69 1.24 0.88
C ALA A 78 -18.41 2.75 0.92
N ASN A 79 -17.21 3.18 0.53
CA ASN A 79 -16.85 4.59 0.46
C ASN A 79 -17.69 5.36 -0.58
N VAL A 80 -17.96 4.75 -1.74
CA VAL A 80 -18.85 5.33 -2.76
C VAL A 80 -20.29 5.48 -2.22
N HIS A 81 -20.81 4.43 -1.56
CA HIS A 81 -22.15 4.49 -0.96
C HIS A 81 -22.28 5.63 0.04
N MET A 82 -21.30 5.79 0.92
CA MET A 82 -21.27 6.90 1.90
C MET A 82 -21.30 8.27 1.23
N ALA A 83 -20.50 8.46 0.18
CA ALA A 83 -20.42 9.73 -0.56
C ALA A 83 -21.75 10.07 -1.26
N LEU A 84 -22.46 9.06 -1.77
CA LEU A 84 -23.76 9.22 -2.46
C LEU A 84 -24.94 9.40 -1.51
N HIS A 85 -24.82 8.99 -0.23
CA HIS A 85 -25.90 9.05 0.76
C HIS A 85 -25.50 9.82 2.02
N PRO A 86 -25.04 11.09 1.91
CA PRO A 86 -24.49 11.83 3.05
C PRO A 86 -25.50 12.05 4.17
N SER A 87 -26.79 12.09 3.86
CA SER A 87 -27.88 12.22 4.86
C SER A 87 -27.94 11.05 5.86
N ARG A 88 -27.43 9.88 5.48
CA ARG A 88 -27.37 8.70 6.38
C ARG A 88 -26.20 8.77 7.36
N TYR A 89 -25.25 9.67 7.14
CA TYR A 89 -24.03 9.81 7.92
C TYR A 89 -23.87 11.22 8.51
N PRO A 90 -24.83 11.67 9.35
CA PRO A 90 -24.89 13.05 9.83
C PRO A 90 -23.68 13.45 10.71
N ALA A 91 -22.94 12.46 11.23
CA ALA A 91 -21.72 12.72 12.00
C ALA A 91 -20.53 13.20 11.13
N PHE A 92 -20.66 13.13 9.81
CA PHE A 92 -19.60 13.50 8.88
C PHE A 92 -20.05 14.61 7.94
N ALA A 93 -19.19 15.62 7.75
CA ALA A 93 -19.43 16.62 6.72
C ALA A 93 -19.45 15.94 5.33
N PRO A 94 -20.41 16.28 4.44
CA PRO A 94 -20.48 15.70 3.08
C PRO A 94 -19.16 15.81 2.30
N ALA A 95 -18.45 16.94 2.45
CA ALA A 95 -17.15 17.13 1.82
C ALA A 95 -16.11 16.08 2.25
N LEU A 96 -16.16 15.63 3.51
CA LEU A 96 -15.25 14.60 4.01
C LEU A 96 -15.55 13.23 3.41
N LEU A 97 -16.84 12.93 3.20
CA LEU A 97 -17.25 11.67 2.55
C LEU A 97 -16.76 11.61 1.10
N TRP A 98 -16.86 12.71 0.38
CA TRP A 98 -16.34 12.83 -0.99
C TRP A 98 -14.81 12.82 -1.05
N ALA A 99 -14.14 13.46 -0.08
CA ALA A 99 -12.67 13.50 -0.02
C ALA A 99 -12.04 12.10 0.17
N ARG A 100 -12.78 11.15 0.73
CA ARG A 100 -12.33 9.75 0.90
C ARG A 100 -12.05 9.06 -0.43
N LEU A 101 -12.77 9.39 -1.50
CA LEU A 101 -12.60 8.74 -2.81
C LEU A 101 -11.24 9.06 -3.43
N PRO A 102 -10.82 10.34 -3.59
CA PRO A 102 -9.47 10.65 -4.07
C PRO A 102 -8.38 10.22 -3.09
N LEU A 103 -8.64 10.27 -1.77
CA LEU A 103 -7.69 9.77 -0.78
C LEU A 103 -7.42 8.28 -0.97
N GLN A 104 -8.44 7.48 -1.25
CA GLN A 104 -8.28 6.05 -1.51
C GLN A 104 -7.45 5.79 -2.77
N ALA A 105 -7.69 6.54 -3.85
CA ALA A 105 -6.88 6.46 -5.06
C ALA A 105 -5.40 6.80 -4.78
N LEU A 106 -5.16 7.82 -3.92
CA LEU A 106 -3.83 8.20 -3.48
C LEU A 106 -3.15 7.09 -2.66
N LEU A 107 -3.89 6.42 -1.75
CA LEU A 107 -3.38 5.31 -0.96
C LEU A 107 -3.01 4.11 -1.84
N ILE A 108 -3.82 3.78 -2.84
CA ILE A 108 -3.53 2.72 -3.82
C ILE A 108 -2.27 3.07 -4.62
N TRP A 109 -2.17 4.30 -5.12
CA TRP A 109 -0.99 4.77 -5.82
C TRP A 109 0.26 4.72 -4.94
N TRP A 110 0.17 5.17 -3.69
CA TRP A 110 1.26 5.16 -2.73
C TRP A 110 1.72 3.73 -2.41
N ALA A 111 0.79 2.81 -2.13
CA ALA A 111 1.08 1.40 -1.92
C ALA A 111 1.82 0.81 -3.13
N ARG A 112 1.29 1.01 -4.34
CA ARG A 112 1.89 0.52 -5.57
C ARG A 112 3.29 1.09 -5.80
N ARG A 113 3.48 2.41 -5.63
CA ARG A 113 4.77 3.06 -5.84
C ARG A 113 5.84 2.59 -4.87
N THR A 114 5.45 2.38 -3.62
CA THR A 114 6.37 2.09 -2.50
C THR A 114 6.79 0.62 -2.45
N THR A 115 5.94 -0.28 -2.95
CA THR A 115 6.15 -1.73 -2.85
C THR A 115 6.58 -2.40 -4.17
N ARG A 116 6.83 -1.61 -5.23
CA ARG A 116 7.37 -2.14 -6.49
C ARG A 116 8.70 -2.84 -6.26
N PRO A 117 8.96 -3.97 -6.95
CA PRO A 117 10.27 -4.59 -6.95
C PRO A 117 11.32 -3.58 -7.44
N SER A 118 12.46 -3.52 -6.76
CA SER A 118 13.63 -2.81 -7.31
C SER A 118 14.08 -3.56 -8.55
N THR A 119 14.02 -2.94 -9.72
CA THR A 119 14.64 -3.44 -10.94
C THR A 119 16.15 -3.19 -10.86
N SER A 120 16.82 -3.81 -9.89
CA SER A 120 18.25 -3.98 -9.96
C SER A 120 18.46 -5.10 -10.98
N HIS A 121 18.91 -4.73 -12.18
CA HIS A 121 19.41 -5.69 -13.17
C HIS A 121 20.61 -6.43 -12.55
N PRO A 122 20.49 -7.73 -12.21
CA PRO A 122 21.60 -8.46 -11.59
C PRO A 122 22.65 -8.92 -12.60
N PHE A 123 22.52 -8.56 -13.88
CA PHE A 123 23.40 -9.18 -14.89
C PHE A 123 23.80 -8.21 -16.02
N LEU A 124 24.67 -7.25 -15.69
CA LEU A 124 25.66 -6.80 -16.64
C LEU A 124 27.02 -7.30 -16.12
N PRO A 125 27.60 -8.36 -16.73
CA PRO A 125 28.99 -8.68 -16.45
C PRO A 125 29.83 -7.44 -16.78
N ASN A 126 30.68 -7.07 -15.85
CA ASN A 126 31.62 -5.96 -16.01
C ASN A 126 32.54 -6.24 -17.21
N LEU A 127 32.16 -5.75 -18.39
CA LEU A 127 32.96 -5.84 -19.61
C LEU A 127 34.15 -4.85 -19.62
N LYS A 128 34.61 -4.40 -18.46
CA LYS A 128 35.94 -3.80 -18.34
C LYS A 128 36.98 -4.91 -18.33
N GLY A 129 37.22 -5.52 -19.51
CA GLY A 129 38.39 -6.30 -19.77
C GLY A 129 39.65 -5.43 -19.54
N PRO A 130 40.76 -6.04 -19.14
CA PRO A 130 41.98 -5.31 -18.92
C PRO A 130 42.42 -4.64 -20.25
N ARG A 131 42.54 -3.31 -20.22
CA ARG A 131 43.17 -2.57 -21.32
C ARG A 131 44.60 -3.06 -21.39
N GLY A 132 44.87 -3.93 -22.35
CA GLY A 132 46.20 -4.39 -22.68
C GLY A 132 47.06 -3.18 -22.99
N ASN A 133 48.12 -3.01 -22.22
CA ASN A 133 49.23 -2.10 -22.47
C ASN A 133 49.93 -2.54 -23.78
N LEU A 134 49.54 -1.95 -24.92
CA LEU A 134 50.30 -2.03 -26.16
C LEU A 134 51.24 -0.84 -26.23
N HIS A 135 52.20 -0.76 -25.32
CA HIS A 135 53.40 0.04 -25.46
C HIS A 135 54.57 -0.81 -25.03
N GLY A 136 55.19 -1.43 -26.00
CA GLY A 136 56.38 -2.24 -25.81
C GLY A 136 57.15 -2.43 -27.11
N GLY A 137 58.02 -1.51 -27.41
CA GLY A 137 59.32 -1.84 -27.97
C GLY A 137 59.50 -1.93 -29.48
N LEU A 138 59.54 -0.79 -30.14
CA LEU A 138 60.44 -0.66 -31.31
C LEU A 138 61.80 -0.21 -30.80
N SER A 139 62.69 -1.16 -30.50
CA SER A 139 64.11 -0.90 -30.36
C SER A 139 64.83 -1.30 -31.62
N ARG A 140 65.54 -0.36 -32.15
CA ARG A 140 66.41 -0.45 -33.35
C ARG A 140 67.55 -1.46 -33.15
N ARG A 141 67.83 -2.26 -34.20
CA ARG A 141 69.17 -2.39 -34.77
C ARG A 141 69.03 -2.88 -36.23
#